data_39a0898252deb13f2a352166cfed33ba
#
_entry.id   39a0898252deb13f2a352166cfed33ba
#
_cell.length_a   1.000
_cell.length_b   1.000
_cell.length_c   1.000
_cell.angle_alpha   90.00
_cell.angle_beta   90.00
_cell.angle_gamma   90.00
#
_symmetry.space_group_name_H-M   'P 1'
#
loop_
_entity.id
_entity.type
_entity.pdbx_description
1 polymer ?
#
loop_
_entity_poly.entity_id
_entity_poly.type
_entity_poly.pdbx_seq_one_letter_code
_entity_poly.pdbx_strand_id
1 'polypeptide(L)'
;MIYQFLANGFEDIEALAPVDILRRGGLEVRTVSITGSEFVESAHGVTVRADVTFEDAGDFADADMLLLPGGMPGSMNLKLHEGVRAALLAQAGRGGRIGAICAAPMVLGSLGLLDGRKA
;
A
#
# COMPACT_ATOMS: atom_id res chain seq x y z
N MET A 1 2.31 0.19 -13.90
CA MET A 1 2.49 1.09 -12.72
C MET A 1 2.38 0.29 -11.43
N ILE A 2 3.28 0.53 -10.50
CA ILE A 2 3.22 -0.05 -9.15
C ILE A 2 2.75 1.05 -8.20
N TYR A 3 1.76 0.77 -7.37
CA TYR A 3 1.27 1.70 -6.36
C TYR A 3 1.55 1.15 -4.97
N GLN A 4 2.06 2.00 -4.08
CA GLN A 4 2.21 1.67 -2.68
C GLN A 4 1.35 2.60 -1.83
N PHE A 5 0.46 2.01 -1.04
CA PHE A 5 -0.41 2.77 -0.14
C PHE A 5 0.35 3.15 1.12
N LEU A 6 0.19 4.40 1.55
CA LEU A 6 0.78 4.91 2.78
C LEU A 6 -0.31 5.42 3.69
N ALA A 7 -0.34 4.90 4.92
CA ALA A 7 -1.20 5.36 5.99
C ALA A 7 -0.35 5.85 7.16
N ASN A 8 -0.87 6.76 7.97
CA ASN A 8 -0.17 7.18 9.17
C ASN A 8 0.20 5.97 10.04
N GLY A 9 1.45 5.94 10.52
CA GLY A 9 1.98 4.84 11.29
C GLY A 9 2.62 3.74 10.45
N PHE A 10 2.91 3.98 9.18
CA PHE A 10 3.64 3.01 8.37
C PHE A 10 5.06 2.81 8.90
N GLU A 11 5.64 1.62 8.67
CA GLU A 11 7.03 1.35 9.03
C GLU A 11 7.94 1.97 7.97
N ASP A 12 8.92 2.79 8.43
CA ASP A 12 9.75 3.64 7.57
C ASP A 12 10.49 2.84 6.50
N ILE A 13 11.23 1.82 6.92
CA ILE A 13 12.08 1.05 6.01
C ILE A 13 11.23 0.16 5.09
N GLU A 14 10.20 -0.48 5.64
CA GLU A 14 9.33 -1.38 4.87
C GLU A 14 8.54 -0.66 3.79
N ALA A 15 8.28 0.63 3.98
CA ALA A 15 7.62 1.44 2.97
C ALA A 15 8.61 2.00 1.95
N LEU A 16 9.73 2.58 2.41
CA LEU A 16 10.60 3.36 1.54
C LEU A 16 11.64 2.52 0.80
N ALA A 17 12.14 1.44 1.42
CA ALA A 17 13.15 0.59 0.77
C ALA A 17 12.63 -0.07 -0.52
N PRO A 18 11.42 -0.67 -0.55
CA PRO A 18 10.90 -1.23 -1.81
C PRO A 18 10.74 -0.17 -2.90
N VAL A 19 10.26 1.02 -2.55
CA VAL A 19 10.11 2.12 -3.52
C VAL A 19 11.46 2.50 -4.12
N ASP A 20 12.48 2.67 -3.27
CA ASP A 20 13.83 3.00 -3.71
C ASP A 20 14.40 1.92 -4.63
N ILE A 21 14.33 0.65 -4.21
CA ILE A 21 14.86 -0.47 -4.97
C ILE A 21 14.16 -0.61 -6.32
N LEU A 22 12.85 -0.54 -6.35
CA LEU A 22 12.08 -0.68 -7.59
C LEU A 22 12.37 0.47 -8.56
N ARG A 23 12.48 1.70 -8.06
CA ARG A 23 12.83 2.85 -8.90
C ARG A 23 14.24 2.75 -9.46
N ARG A 24 15.19 2.25 -8.67
CA ARG A 24 16.56 1.98 -9.15
C ARG A 24 16.59 0.93 -10.24
N GLY A 25 15.66 -0.03 -10.19
CA GLY A 25 15.50 -1.05 -11.21
C GLY A 25 14.77 -0.57 -12.48
N GLY A 26 14.41 0.71 -12.55
CA GLY A 26 13.76 1.29 -13.72
C GLY A 26 12.24 1.12 -13.77
N LEU A 27 11.63 0.67 -12.67
CA LEU A 27 10.18 0.49 -12.60
C LEU A 27 9.49 1.77 -12.14
N GLU A 28 8.30 2.00 -12.66
CA GLU A 28 7.46 3.13 -12.24
C GLU A 28 6.71 2.78 -10.97
N VAL A 29 6.98 3.52 -9.90
CA VAL A 29 6.35 3.34 -8.60
C VAL A 29 5.78 4.67 -8.16
N ARG A 30 4.52 4.65 -7.71
CA ARG A 30 3.84 5.81 -7.17
C ARG A 30 3.36 5.53 -5.77
N THR A 31 3.70 6.41 -4.84
CA THR A 31 3.20 6.33 -3.47
C THR A 31 1.86 7.05 -3.36
N VAL A 32 0.93 6.47 -2.62
CA VAL A 32 -0.45 6.93 -2.51
C VAL A 32 -0.79 7.13 -1.04
N SER A 33 -1.08 8.38 -0.65
CA SER A 33 -1.53 8.67 0.72
C SER A 33 -3.01 8.40 0.88
N ILE A 34 -3.39 7.71 1.95
CA ILE A 34 -4.80 7.50 2.29
C ILE A 34 -5.28 8.44 3.39
N THR A 35 -4.48 9.45 3.77
CA THR A 35 -4.79 10.33 4.90
C THR A 35 -5.70 11.50 4.54
N GLY A 36 -5.99 11.70 3.27
CA GLY A 36 -6.67 12.90 2.77
C GLY A 36 -5.71 14.06 2.48
N SER A 37 -4.44 13.91 2.84
CA SER A 37 -3.35 14.86 2.57
C SER A 37 -2.23 14.12 1.87
N GLU A 38 -1.41 14.80 1.10
CA GLU A 38 -0.22 14.19 0.50
C GLU A 38 0.86 13.86 1.53
N PHE A 39 0.76 14.40 2.75
CA PHE A 39 1.71 14.13 3.82
C PHE A 39 1.26 12.95 4.68
N VAL A 40 2.20 12.06 4.96
CA VAL A 40 1.98 10.85 5.77
C VAL A 40 3.09 10.74 6.80
N GLU A 41 2.74 10.52 8.06
CA GLU A 41 3.72 10.36 9.14
C GLU A 41 3.95 8.88 9.44
N SER A 42 5.23 8.48 9.48
CA SER A 42 5.62 7.12 9.79
C SER A 42 5.43 6.78 11.27
N ALA A 43 5.60 5.50 11.60
CA ALA A 43 5.55 5.03 12.97
C ALA A 43 6.64 5.66 13.86
N HIS A 44 7.72 6.15 13.27
CA HIS A 44 8.85 6.77 13.97
C HIS A 44 8.90 8.30 13.82
N GLY A 45 7.78 8.91 13.43
CA GLY A 45 7.65 10.36 13.37
C GLY A 45 8.27 11.04 12.16
N VAL A 46 8.62 10.27 11.12
CA VAL A 46 9.14 10.83 9.87
C VAL A 46 7.97 11.14 8.94
N THR A 47 7.85 12.40 8.55
CA THR A 47 6.82 12.82 7.59
C THR A 47 7.36 12.71 6.19
N VAL A 48 6.63 12.01 5.33
CA VAL A 48 6.94 11.92 3.91
C VAL A 48 5.82 12.52 3.08
N ARG A 49 6.17 12.97 1.88
CA ARG A 49 5.19 13.42 0.91
C ARG A 49 4.94 12.30 -0.08
N ALA A 50 3.70 11.82 -0.15
CA ALA A 50 3.31 10.85 -1.16
C ALA A 50 3.22 11.52 -2.54
N ASP A 51 3.36 10.73 -3.60
CA ASP A 51 3.27 11.25 -4.96
C ASP A 51 1.85 11.75 -5.28
N VAL A 52 0.84 11.04 -4.79
CA VAL A 52 -0.57 11.43 -4.97
C VAL A 52 -1.36 11.06 -3.71
N THR A 53 -2.56 11.66 -3.57
CA THR A 53 -3.55 11.21 -2.60
C THR A 53 -4.40 10.09 -3.21
N PHE A 54 -5.04 9.30 -2.36
CA PHE A 54 -5.96 8.25 -2.82
C PHE A 54 -7.06 8.82 -3.71
N GLU A 55 -7.60 9.99 -3.33
CA GLU A 55 -8.67 10.66 -4.05
C GLU A 55 -8.27 11.06 -5.47
N ASP A 56 -6.98 11.37 -5.69
CA ASP A 56 -6.46 11.82 -6.98
C ASP A 56 -5.80 10.70 -7.79
N ALA A 57 -5.64 9.51 -7.22
CA ALA A 57 -4.89 8.43 -7.85
C ALA A 57 -5.65 7.67 -8.94
N GLY A 58 -6.97 7.83 -9.00
CA GLY A 58 -7.81 7.09 -9.93
C GLY A 58 -8.28 5.75 -9.38
N ASP A 59 -8.53 4.78 -10.25
CA ASP A 59 -9.11 3.49 -9.88
C ASP A 59 -8.10 2.34 -9.81
N PHE A 60 -6.82 2.63 -10.02
CA PHE A 60 -5.73 1.65 -10.01
C PHE A 60 -5.87 0.55 -11.06
N ALA A 61 -6.65 0.78 -12.11
CA ALA A 61 -6.87 -0.22 -13.15
C ALA A 61 -5.60 -0.58 -13.92
N ASP A 62 -4.62 0.34 -13.95
CA ASP A 62 -3.32 0.17 -14.60
C ASP A 62 -2.25 -0.45 -13.66
N ALA A 63 -2.65 -0.92 -12.48
CA ALA A 63 -1.69 -1.42 -11.50
C ALA A 63 -1.18 -2.81 -11.88
N ASP A 64 0.15 -2.91 -12.04
CA ASP A 64 0.84 -4.19 -12.13
C ASP A 64 0.95 -4.83 -10.75
N MET A 65 1.08 -4.02 -9.72
CA MET A 65 1.18 -4.47 -8.33
C MET A 65 0.69 -3.38 -7.39
N LEU A 66 0.02 -3.79 -6.32
CA LEU A 66 -0.31 -2.95 -5.17
C LEU A 66 0.53 -3.39 -3.98
N LEU A 67 1.22 -2.45 -3.33
CA LEU A 67 2.09 -2.72 -2.19
C LEU A 67 1.51 -2.16 -0.90
N LEU A 68 1.63 -2.95 0.17
CA LEU A 68 1.21 -2.58 1.51
C LEU A 68 2.40 -2.70 2.45
N PRO A 69 2.93 -1.58 2.98
CA PRO A 69 3.99 -1.65 3.98
C PRO A 69 3.43 -2.07 5.33
N GLY A 70 4.28 -2.63 6.18
CA GLY A 70 3.92 -2.97 7.54
C GLY A 70 3.92 -1.77 8.47
N GLY A 71 4.00 -2.05 9.76
CA GLY A 71 3.96 -1.06 10.83
C GLY A 71 2.60 -0.93 11.47
N MET A 72 2.59 -0.46 12.71
CA MET A 72 1.36 -0.16 13.45
C MET A 72 1.42 1.27 13.93
N PRO A 73 0.35 2.04 13.83
CA PRO A 73 -1.00 1.63 13.39
C PRO A 73 -1.20 1.64 11.86
N GLY A 74 -0.16 1.80 11.05
CA GLY A 74 -0.29 1.93 9.60
C GLY A 74 -1.08 0.79 8.96
N SER A 75 -0.75 -0.48 9.30
CA SER A 75 -1.46 -1.64 8.75
C SER A 75 -2.93 -1.66 9.14
N MET A 76 -3.25 -1.26 10.37
CA MET A 76 -4.63 -1.17 10.82
C MET A 76 -5.38 -0.06 10.06
N ASN A 77 -4.74 1.08 9.84
CA ASN A 77 -5.34 2.18 9.08
C ASN A 77 -5.63 1.76 7.65
N LEU A 78 -4.74 0.99 7.01
CA LEU A 78 -4.99 0.43 5.68
C LEU A 78 -6.15 -0.56 5.71
N LYS A 79 -6.20 -1.42 6.72
CA LYS A 79 -7.28 -2.39 6.88
C LYS A 79 -8.64 -1.73 6.98
N LEU A 80 -8.73 -0.61 7.66
CA LEU A 80 -9.99 0.10 7.90
C LEU A 80 -10.40 1.02 6.74
N HIS A 81 -9.52 1.29 5.80
CA HIS A 81 -9.81 2.19 4.67
C HIS A 81 -10.61 1.46 3.59
N GLU A 82 -11.87 1.83 3.40
CA GLU A 82 -12.75 1.15 2.45
C GLU A 82 -12.25 1.21 1.01
N GLY A 83 -11.71 2.35 0.58
CA GLY A 83 -11.15 2.51 -0.76
C GLY A 83 -9.99 1.57 -1.03
N VAL A 84 -9.08 1.42 -0.06
CA VAL A 84 -7.97 0.46 -0.16
C VAL A 84 -8.50 -0.96 -0.26
N ARG A 85 -9.48 -1.33 0.57
CA ARG A 85 -10.09 -2.65 0.53
C ARG A 85 -10.71 -2.94 -0.84
N ALA A 86 -11.46 -1.98 -1.38
CA ALA A 86 -12.05 -2.13 -2.72
C ALA A 86 -10.99 -2.27 -3.81
N ALA A 87 -9.91 -1.49 -3.74
CA ALA A 87 -8.80 -1.57 -4.69
C ALA A 87 -8.12 -2.94 -4.65
N LEU A 88 -7.88 -3.47 -3.45
CA LEU A 88 -7.26 -4.79 -3.28
C LEU A 88 -8.14 -5.90 -3.83
N LEU A 89 -9.43 -5.86 -3.56
CA LEU A 89 -10.38 -6.85 -4.08
C LEU A 89 -10.45 -6.80 -5.61
N ALA A 90 -10.50 -5.60 -6.18
CA ALA A 90 -10.50 -5.43 -7.63
C ALA A 90 -9.20 -5.94 -8.25
N GLN A 91 -8.06 -5.67 -7.64
CA GLN A 91 -6.76 -6.14 -8.11
C GLN A 91 -6.69 -7.66 -8.09
N ALA A 92 -7.13 -8.30 -7.01
CA ALA A 92 -7.17 -9.75 -6.90
C ALA A 92 -8.13 -10.35 -7.94
N GLY A 93 -9.27 -9.71 -8.17
CA GLY A 93 -10.24 -10.16 -9.17
C GLY A 93 -9.72 -10.13 -10.59
N ARG A 94 -8.76 -9.23 -10.89
CA ARG A 94 -8.08 -9.15 -12.18
C ARG A 94 -6.89 -10.11 -12.30
N GLY A 95 -6.57 -10.86 -11.24
CA GLY A 95 -5.36 -11.67 -11.19
C GLY A 95 -4.09 -10.85 -11.03
N GLY A 96 -4.19 -9.59 -10.60
CA GLY A 96 -3.07 -8.71 -10.38
C GLY A 96 -2.27 -9.04 -9.12
N ARG A 97 -1.06 -8.51 -9.03
CA ARG A 97 -0.16 -8.80 -7.92
C ARG A 97 -0.41 -7.87 -6.74
N ILE A 98 -0.28 -8.43 -5.54
CA ILE A 98 -0.36 -7.70 -4.28
C ILE A 98 0.82 -8.12 -3.41
N GLY A 99 1.59 -7.15 -2.92
CA GLY A 99 2.69 -7.38 -1.99
C GLY A 99 2.37 -6.80 -0.62
N ALA A 100 2.62 -7.56 0.44
CA ALA A 100 2.40 -7.11 1.81
C ALA A 100 3.55 -7.56 2.71
N ILE A 101 3.98 -6.67 3.62
CA ILE A 101 5.14 -6.88 4.48
C ILE A 101 4.74 -6.79 5.94
N CYS A 102 5.32 -7.64 6.80
CA CYS A 102 5.12 -7.66 8.26
C CYS A 102 3.65 -7.76 8.66
N ALA A 103 3.09 -6.77 9.34
CA ALA A 103 1.70 -6.77 9.78
C ALA A 103 0.69 -6.54 8.64
N ALA A 104 1.13 -6.12 7.46
CA ALA A 104 0.23 -5.85 6.34
C ALA A 104 -0.54 -7.08 5.84
N PRO A 105 -0.02 -8.34 5.91
CA PRO A 105 -0.83 -9.51 5.58
C PRO A 105 -2.15 -9.61 6.33
N MET A 106 -2.25 -8.99 7.51
CA MET A 106 -3.50 -8.89 8.26
C MET A 106 -4.61 -8.22 7.44
N VAL A 107 -4.25 -7.23 6.61
CA VAL A 107 -5.20 -6.55 5.72
C VAL A 107 -5.75 -7.54 4.71
N LEU A 108 -4.86 -8.32 4.09
CA LEU A 108 -5.25 -9.33 3.09
C LEU A 108 -6.08 -10.44 3.72
N GLY A 109 -5.70 -10.90 4.92
CA GLY A 109 -6.44 -11.91 5.66
C GLY A 109 -7.87 -11.46 5.97
N SER A 110 -8.05 -10.18 6.34
CA SER A 110 -9.38 -9.65 6.63
C SER A 110 -10.30 -9.59 5.40
N LEU A 111 -9.73 -9.66 4.20
CA LEU A 111 -10.47 -9.68 2.94
C LEU A 111 -10.65 -11.09 2.39
N GLY A 112 -10.12 -12.12 3.08
CA GLY A 112 -10.14 -13.49 2.60
C GLY A 112 -9.18 -13.77 1.46
N LEU A 113 -8.28 -12.85 1.13
CA LEU A 113 -7.37 -12.98 -0.01
C LEU A 113 -6.21 -13.96 0.23
N LEU A 114 -5.95 -14.33 1.49
CA LEU A 114 -4.92 -15.31 1.83
C LEU A 114 -5.44 -16.74 1.88
N ASP A 115 -6.75 -16.94 1.76
CA ASP A 115 -7.35 -18.28 1.79
C ASP A 115 -6.83 -19.12 0.63
N GLY A 116 -6.23 -20.26 0.96
CA GLY A 116 -5.67 -21.17 -0.05
C GLY A 116 -4.39 -20.67 -0.71
N ARG A 117 -3.77 -19.60 -0.20
CA ARG A 117 -2.54 -19.01 -0.72
C ARG A 117 -1.42 -19.06 0.33
N LYS A 118 -0.20 -19.12 -0.16
CA LYS A 118 0.96 -18.96 0.72
C LYS A 118 1.10 -17.49 1.10
N ALA A 119 1.15 -17.23 2.37
CA ALA A 119 1.36 -15.88 2.89
C ALA A 119 2.85 -15.51 2.91
#